data_9ffe38683d638343a26a321c3c70226b
#
_entry.id   9ffe38683d638343a26a321c3c70226b
#
_cell.length_a   1.000
_cell.length_b   1.000
_cell.length_c   1.000
_cell.angle_alpha   90.00
_cell.angle_beta   90.00
_cell.angle_gamma   90.00
#
_symmetry.space_group_name_H-M   'P 1'
#
loop_
_entity.id
_entity.type
_entity.pdbx_description
1 polymer ?
#
loop_
_entity_poly.entity_id
_entity_poly.type
_entity_poly.pdbx_seq_one_letter_code
_entity_poly.pdbx_strand_id
1 'polypeptide(L)'
;MNVLLLLAHSIEEHDQLKLLSGLGYDVFSIGGYIDPAHPHDPKREALPDVPYHADLHAVVDALGTPDNLTAAKLHIPDAILDWCDTIIVHHFEHTWLVPQWDRIKHKRVIWRTVGQSVEGNEMMMAPLHKAGMQIVRYSPKERNIPGYAGEDALIRFYKDPDEWRGWTGQHPTVINFTQHLRQREPYTNWSFWDRATLGLSRIPMGPGSEAIGGTGEMSLEMMQEALRVHRAYLYTGTQPASYTLGLIEAMMTGIPVVSIGPKWMGIFPYGPDLFEGQEIAGVWQHETPMEARAALNALLTSHTYAQHISDLQRARAIELFGKAAIGAQWKAFLG
;
A
#
# COMPACT_ATOMS: atom_id res chain seq x y z
N MET A 1 -16.15 19.56 -1.66
CA MET A 1 -16.31 18.57 -0.58
C MET A 1 -14.99 18.47 0.16
N ASN A 2 -15.06 18.60 1.47
CA ASN A 2 -13.91 18.64 2.36
C ASN A 2 -13.70 17.25 2.97
N VAL A 3 -12.52 16.70 2.80
CA VAL A 3 -12.18 15.33 3.20
C VAL A 3 -11.11 15.36 4.28
N LEU A 4 -11.42 14.79 5.45
CA LEU A 4 -10.45 14.56 6.51
C LEU A 4 -9.86 13.16 6.37
N LEU A 5 -8.53 13.06 6.34
CA LEU A 5 -7.80 11.79 6.39
C LEU A 5 -7.26 11.54 7.80
N LEU A 6 -7.56 10.37 8.37
CA LEU A 6 -6.95 9.86 9.60
C LEU A 6 -6.10 8.64 9.24
N LEU A 7 -4.79 8.83 9.15
CA LEU A 7 -3.88 7.79 8.69
C LEU A 7 -2.71 7.57 9.65
N ALA A 8 -2.21 6.32 9.65
CA ALA A 8 -0.97 5.93 10.30
C ALA A 8 0.09 5.43 9.32
N HIS A 9 -0.25 5.34 8.02
CA HIS A 9 0.62 4.80 6.99
C HIS A 9 0.99 5.89 6.00
N SER A 10 2.14 6.55 6.21
CA SER A 10 2.57 7.75 5.48
C SER A 10 2.62 7.58 3.95
N ILE A 11 2.98 6.38 3.45
CA ILE A 11 3.01 6.11 2.01
C ILE A 11 1.60 6.16 1.41
N GLU A 12 0.63 5.52 2.06
CA GLU A 12 -0.76 5.54 1.60
C GLU A 12 -1.39 6.93 1.77
N GLU A 13 -1.02 7.63 2.84
CA GLU A 13 -1.41 9.03 3.07
C GLU A 13 -0.97 9.93 1.92
N HIS A 14 0.31 9.87 1.54
CA HIS A 14 0.87 10.62 0.41
C HIS A 14 0.09 10.35 -0.87
N ASP A 15 -0.10 9.08 -1.23
CA ASP A 15 -0.77 8.69 -2.45
C ASP A 15 -2.25 9.11 -2.45
N GLN A 16 -2.92 8.97 -1.32
CA GLN A 16 -4.34 9.36 -1.18
C GLN A 16 -4.53 10.88 -1.25
N LEU A 17 -3.65 11.65 -0.60
CA LEU A 17 -3.62 13.12 -0.69
C LEU A 17 -3.42 13.58 -2.13
N LYS A 18 -2.36 13.08 -2.79
CA LYS A 18 -2.03 13.39 -4.19
C LYS A 18 -3.21 13.09 -5.11
N LEU A 19 -3.84 11.93 -4.93
CA LEU A 19 -4.99 11.52 -5.75
C LEU A 19 -6.21 12.40 -5.51
N LEU A 20 -6.69 12.51 -4.27
CA LEU A 20 -7.95 13.20 -3.97
C LEU A 20 -7.86 14.69 -4.26
N SER A 21 -6.76 15.36 -3.91
CA SER A 21 -6.53 16.77 -4.28
C SER A 21 -6.49 16.95 -5.79
N GLY A 22 -5.82 16.04 -6.52
CA GLY A 22 -5.80 16.04 -7.98
C GLY A 22 -7.16 15.74 -8.64
N LEU A 23 -8.15 15.25 -7.90
CA LEU A 23 -9.54 15.07 -8.32
C LEU A 23 -10.42 16.27 -8.00
N GLY A 24 -9.89 17.28 -7.29
CA GLY A 24 -10.60 18.52 -6.93
C GLY A 24 -11.30 18.48 -5.57
N TYR A 25 -11.00 17.50 -4.72
CA TYR A 25 -11.43 17.51 -3.32
C TYR A 25 -10.51 18.40 -2.48
N ASP A 26 -11.08 19.07 -1.51
CA ASP A 26 -10.31 19.81 -0.49
C ASP A 26 -9.96 18.84 0.64
N VAL A 27 -8.67 18.57 0.86
CA VAL A 27 -8.22 17.46 1.70
C VAL A 27 -7.28 17.95 2.80
N PHE A 28 -7.61 17.60 4.05
CA PHE A 28 -6.76 17.80 5.21
C PHE A 28 -6.40 16.45 5.84
N SER A 29 -5.11 16.23 6.14
CA SER A 29 -4.65 14.99 6.77
C SER A 29 -4.10 15.25 8.17
N ILE A 30 -4.53 14.45 9.13
CA ILE A 30 -3.92 14.40 10.47
C ILE A 30 -2.92 13.23 10.48
N GLY A 31 -1.74 13.46 9.90
CA GLY A 31 -0.70 12.44 9.73
C GLY A 31 0.66 13.04 9.46
N GLY A 32 1.46 12.35 8.65
CA GLY A 32 2.79 12.80 8.23
C GLY A 32 2.75 13.99 7.27
N TYR A 33 1.59 14.27 6.67
CA TYR A 33 1.37 15.33 5.67
C TYR A 33 0.37 16.38 6.13
N ILE A 34 0.42 16.77 7.40
CA ILE A 34 -0.40 17.88 7.91
C ILE A 34 -0.02 19.22 7.23
N ASP A 35 1.28 19.39 6.91
CA ASP A 35 1.79 20.39 5.98
C ASP A 35 2.32 19.67 4.73
N PRO A 36 1.56 19.64 3.63
CA PRO A 36 1.99 18.91 2.44
C PRO A 36 3.27 19.46 1.79
N ALA A 37 3.58 20.74 1.96
CA ALA A 37 4.82 21.34 1.45
C ALA A 37 6.05 20.94 2.30
N HIS A 38 5.85 20.64 3.59
CA HIS A 38 6.90 20.28 4.53
C HIS A 38 6.53 19.02 5.32
N PRO A 39 6.43 17.85 4.65
CA PRO A 39 5.98 16.61 5.29
C PRO A 39 6.92 16.16 6.40
N HIS A 40 6.35 15.60 7.47
CA HIS A 40 7.12 14.98 8.55
C HIS A 40 7.77 13.64 8.12
N ASP A 41 7.29 13.02 7.04
CA ASP A 41 7.89 11.80 6.50
C ASP A 41 8.85 12.12 5.35
N PRO A 42 10.19 12.02 5.58
CA PRO A 42 11.18 12.28 4.56
C PRO A 42 11.27 11.20 3.47
N LYS A 43 10.50 10.11 3.61
CA LYS A 43 10.51 8.99 2.66
C LYS A 43 9.59 9.22 1.46
N ARG A 44 8.90 10.35 1.41
CA ARG A 44 8.01 10.74 0.31
C ARG A 44 8.22 12.23 -0.03
N GLU A 45 7.94 12.55 -1.28
CA GLU A 45 8.07 13.91 -1.77
C GLU A 45 7.06 14.86 -1.10
N ALA A 46 7.43 16.11 -1.03
CA ALA A 46 6.50 17.18 -0.72
C ALA A 46 5.41 17.27 -1.80
N LEU A 47 4.23 17.70 -1.42
CA LEU A 47 3.08 17.90 -2.29
C LEU A 47 2.71 19.40 -2.35
N PRO A 48 3.55 20.25 -3.00
CA PRO A 48 3.38 21.71 -2.96
C PRO A 48 2.09 22.20 -3.61
N ASP A 49 1.50 21.38 -4.48
CA ASP A 49 0.21 21.69 -5.15
C ASP A 49 -1.02 21.34 -4.31
N VAL A 50 -0.82 20.65 -3.18
CA VAL A 50 -1.91 20.34 -2.23
C VAL A 50 -2.11 21.53 -1.30
N PRO A 51 -3.35 22.04 -1.11
CA PRO A 51 -3.60 23.18 -0.26
C PRO A 51 -3.11 23.01 1.18
N TYR A 52 -2.46 24.03 1.71
CA TYR A 52 -2.10 24.12 3.12
C TYR A 52 -3.22 24.79 3.91
N HIS A 53 -3.73 24.08 4.91
CA HIS A 53 -4.84 24.54 5.76
C HIS A 53 -4.30 25.14 7.08
N ALA A 54 -3.77 26.38 7.01
CA ALA A 54 -3.14 27.03 8.16
C ALA A 54 -4.01 27.06 9.42
N ASP A 55 -5.31 27.33 9.25
CA ASP A 55 -6.26 27.41 10.38
C ASP A 55 -6.46 26.03 11.04
N LEU A 56 -6.58 24.96 10.25
CA LEU A 56 -6.73 23.60 10.77
C LEU A 56 -5.44 23.11 11.41
N HIS A 57 -4.29 23.45 10.82
CA HIS A 57 -2.98 23.18 11.41
C HIS A 57 -2.84 23.83 12.79
N ALA A 58 -3.19 25.13 12.90
CA ALA A 58 -3.17 25.86 14.17
C ALA A 58 -4.07 25.21 15.25
N VAL A 59 -5.21 24.62 14.86
CA VAL A 59 -6.08 23.87 15.78
C VAL A 59 -5.38 22.63 16.32
N VAL A 60 -4.65 21.89 15.49
CA VAL A 60 -3.87 20.73 15.94
C VAL A 60 -2.72 21.14 16.87
N ASP A 61 -1.99 22.20 16.52
CA ASP A 61 -0.88 22.72 17.33
C ASP A 61 -1.35 23.22 18.70
N ALA A 62 -2.53 23.83 18.74
CA ALA A 62 -3.13 24.36 19.99
C ALA A 62 -3.49 23.27 21.03
N LEU A 63 -3.46 21.98 20.66
CA LEU A 63 -3.70 20.89 21.62
C LEU A 63 -2.62 20.83 22.71
N GLY A 64 -1.41 21.35 22.42
CA GLY A 64 -0.36 21.58 23.44
C GLY A 64 0.18 20.30 24.08
N THR A 65 0.04 19.15 23.44
CA THR A 65 0.53 17.86 23.90
C THR A 65 1.86 17.50 23.21
N PRO A 66 2.70 16.62 23.79
CA PRO A 66 3.92 16.16 23.12
C PRO A 66 3.68 15.47 21.77
N ASP A 67 2.47 14.93 21.57
CA ASP A 67 2.03 14.30 20.32
C ASP A 67 0.64 14.81 19.93
N ASN A 68 0.61 16.01 19.37
CA ASN A 68 -0.62 16.67 18.93
C ASN A 68 -1.37 15.87 17.85
N LEU A 69 -0.64 15.18 16.96
CA LEU A 69 -1.25 14.39 15.89
C LEU A 69 -2.00 13.17 16.44
N THR A 70 -1.41 12.45 17.38
CA THR A 70 -2.11 11.34 18.03
C THR A 70 -3.30 11.83 18.85
N ALA A 71 -3.16 12.93 19.59
CA ALA A 71 -4.26 13.52 20.34
C ALA A 71 -5.43 13.91 19.42
N ALA A 72 -5.14 14.55 18.27
CA ALA A 72 -6.16 14.94 17.29
C ALA A 72 -6.85 13.73 16.64
N LYS A 73 -6.14 12.61 16.43
CA LYS A 73 -6.75 11.36 15.89
C LYS A 73 -7.67 10.69 16.91
N LEU A 74 -7.27 10.68 18.18
CA LEU A 74 -8.07 10.09 19.27
C LEU A 74 -9.33 10.90 19.58
N HIS A 75 -9.26 12.21 19.39
CA HIS A 75 -10.36 13.13 19.59
C HIS A 75 -10.28 14.28 18.58
N ILE A 76 -10.96 14.11 17.45
CA ILE A 76 -10.94 15.12 16.38
C ILE A 76 -11.49 16.44 16.92
N PRO A 77 -10.72 17.56 16.86
CA PRO A 77 -11.21 18.87 17.29
C PRO A 77 -12.50 19.29 16.57
N ASP A 78 -13.40 19.97 17.28
CA ASP A 78 -14.69 20.37 16.73
C ASP A 78 -14.53 21.27 15.49
N ALA A 79 -13.56 22.19 15.48
CA ALA A 79 -13.29 23.03 14.30
C ALA A 79 -12.93 22.23 13.06
N ILE A 80 -12.22 21.09 13.20
CA ILE A 80 -11.91 20.19 12.09
C ILE A 80 -13.15 19.38 11.68
N LEU A 81 -13.95 18.94 12.67
CA LEU A 81 -15.23 18.27 12.37
C LEU A 81 -16.19 19.22 11.66
N ASP A 82 -16.29 20.47 12.05
CA ASP A 82 -17.16 21.46 11.40
C ASP A 82 -16.72 21.73 9.97
N TRP A 83 -15.42 21.72 9.70
CA TRP A 83 -14.87 21.92 8.36
C TRP A 83 -15.14 20.72 7.44
N CYS A 84 -15.00 19.47 7.89
CA CYS A 84 -15.05 18.30 7.02
C CYS A 84 -16.48 17.81 6.73
N ASP A 85 -16.69 17.31 5.51
CA ASP A 85 -17.90 16.61 5.08
C ASP A 85 -17.75 15.10 5.23
N THR A 86 -16.55 14.59 4.97
CA THR A 86 -16.21 13.17 4.91
C THR A 86 -14.95 12.90 5.73
N ILE A 87 -14.95 11.79 6.46
CA ILE A 87 -13.81 11.29 7.23
C ILE A 87 -13.41 9.94 6.67
N ILE A 88 -12.15 9.80 6.21
CA ILE A 88 -11.58 8.52 5.75
C ILE A 88 -10.54 8.07 6.77
N VAL A 89 -10.72 6.87 7.31
CA VAL A 89 -9.84 6.32 8.37
C VAL A 89 -9.13 5.08 7.86
N HIS A 90 -7.81 5.07 8.00
CA HIS A 90 -6.94 3.94 7.67
C HIS A 90 -6.18 3.48 8.91
N HIS A 91 -6.01 2.20 9.11
CA HIS A 91 -5.36 1.61 10.27
C HIS A 91 -5.94 2.10 11.62
N PHE A 92 -5.65 1.38 12.69
CA PHE A 92 -6.07 1.75 14.04
C PHE A 92 -7.52 2.23 14.17
N GLU A 93 -8.37 1.85 13.20
CA GLU A 93 -9.79 2.23 13.11
C GLU A 93 -10.54 1.95 14.43
N HIS A 94 -10.23 0.85 15.09
CA HIS A 94 -10.80 0.53 16.41
C HIS A 94 -10.38 1.51 17.50
N THR A 95 -9.17 2.08 17.42
CA THR A 95 -8.66 3.06 18.37
C THR A 95 -9.22 4.45 18.10
N TRP A 96 -9.38 4.82 16.83
CA TRP A 96 -9.80 6.17 16.45
C TRP A 96 -11.30 6.30 16.21
N LEU A 97 -11.97 5.32 15.61
CA LEU A 97 -13.40 5.40 15.30
C LEU A 97 -14.29 5.03 16.49
N VAL A 98 -14.04 3.90 17.11
CA VAL A 98 -14.95 3.38 18.15
C VAL A 98 -15.15 4.35 19.30
N PRO A 99 -14.10 4.97 19.91
CA PRO A 99 -14.27 5.85 21.06
C PRO A 99 -15.03 7.15 20.74
N GLN A 100 -14.99 7.63 19.50
CA GLN A 100 -15.62 8.90 19.12
C GLN A 100 -16.78 8.75 18.14
N TRP A 101 -17.27 7.52 17.93
CA TRP A 101 -18.33 7.22 16.95
C TRP A 101 -19.55 8.13 17.12
N ASP A 102 -20.03 8.30 18.33
CA ASP A 102 -21.22 9.13 18.60
C ASP A 102 -21.05 10.60 18.20
N ARG A 103 -19.82 11.11 18.21
CA ARG A 103 -19.50 12.49 17.79
C ARG A 103 -19.43 12.61 16.27
N ILE A 104 -18.98 11.57 15.55
CA ILE A 104 -18.67 11.64 14.12
C ILE A 104 -19.73 10.98 13.23
N LYS A 105 -20.61 10.14 13.75
CA LYS A 105 -21.61 9.36 12.98
C LYS A 105 -22.60 10.21 12.15
N HIS A 106 -22.67 11.52 12.40
CA HIS A 106 -23.47 12.46 11.62
C HIS A 106 -22.75 12.93 10.33
N LYS A 107 -21.44 12.64 10.20
CA LYS A 107 -20.63 12.85 9.00
C LYS A 107 -20.63 11.58 8.14
N ARG A 108 -20.16 11.70 6.91
CA ARG A 108 -19.86 10.54 6.09
C ARG A 108 -18.56 9.93 6.58
N VAL A 109 -18.60 8.77 7.25
CA VAL A 109 -17.43 8.08 7.79
C VAL A 109 -17.12 6.86 6.93
N ILE A 110 -15.87 6.75 6.48
CA ILE A 110 -15.38 5.68 5.62
C ILE A 110 -14.21 4.97 6.32
N TRP A 111 -14.35 3.68 6.55
CA TRP A 111 -13.23 2.82 6.89
C TRP A 111 -12.58 2.30 5.61
N ARG A 112 -11.34 2.72 5.36
CA ARG A 112 -10.52 2.28 4.24
C ARG A 112 -9.54 1.22 4.71
N THR A 113 -9.67 -0.03 4.25
CA THR A 113 -8.73 -1.10 4.63
C THR A 113 -7.38 -0.94 3.93
N VAL A 114 -6.30 -1.30 4.61
CA VAL A 114 -4.92 -1.15 4.14
C VAL A 114 -4.11 -2.45 4.23
N GLY A 115 -4.79 -3.58 4.14
CA GLY A 115 -4.15 -4.89 4.03
C GLY A 115 -3.80 -5.56 5.35
N GLN A 116 -4.32 -5.06 6.45
CA GLN A 116 -4.08 -5.61 7.78
C GLN A 116 -5.37 -5.92 8.55
N SER A 117 -6.52 -5.94 7.84
CA SER A 117 -7.77 -6.38 8.46
C SER A 117 -7.70 -7.87 8.79
N VAL A 118 -8.21 -8.20 9.96
CA VAL A 118 -8.30 -9.54 10.52
C VAL A 118 -9.66 -9.71 11.18
N GLU A 119 -10.03 -10.96 11.53
CA GLU A 119 -11.32 -11.26 12.13
C GLU A 119 -11.73 -10.32 13.27
N GLY A 120 -10.79 -9.99 14.17
CA GLY A 120 -11.05 -9.07 15.29
C GLY A 120 -11.45 -7.66 14.83
N ASN A 121 -10.79 -7.12 13.80
CA ASN A 121 -11.15 -5.82 13.22
C ASN A 121 -12.52 -5.88 12.55
N GLU A 122 -12.78 -6.94 11.79
CA GLU A 122 -14.07 -7.15 11.12
C GLU A 122 -15.22 -7.17 12.12
N MET A 123 -15.07 -7.92 13.23
CA MET A 123 -16.07 -7.99 14.29
C MET A 123 -16.32 -6.63 14.96
N MET A 124 -15.29 -5.81 15.14
CA MET A 124 -15.45 -4.47 15.72
C MET A 124 -16.08 -3.48 14.74
N MET A 125 -15.80 -3.59 13.45
CA MET A 125 -16.31 -2.64 12.44
C MET A 125 -17.72 -2.99 11.97
N ALA A 126 -18.16 -4.23 12.04
CA ALA A 126 -19.49 -4.65 11.61
C ALA A 126 -20.66 -3.89 12.29
N PRO A 127 -20.64 -3.60 13.60
CA PRO A 127 -21.67 -2.76 14.24
C PRO A 127 -21.68 -1.32 13.72
N LEU A 128 -20.50 -0.73 13.45
CA LEU A 128 -20.39 0.63 12.91
C LEU A 128 -20.88 0.69 11.46
N HIS A 129 -20.59 -0.34 10.65
CA HIS A 129 -21.14 -0.46 9.30
C HIS A 129 -22.66 -0.52 9.31
N LYS A 130 -23.26 -1.32 10.19
CA LYS A 130 -24.72 -1.35 10.39
C LYS A 130 -25.30 -0.01 10.86
N ALA A 131 -24.50 0.80 11.55
CA ALA A 131 -24.86 2.14 12.02
C ALA A 131 -24.61 3.26 10.99
N GLY A 132 -24.21 2.92 9.75
CA GLY A 132 -24.06 3.85 8.65
C GLY A 132 -22.63 4.22 8.26
N MET A 133 -21.60 3.64 8.91
CA MET A 133 -20.23 3.75 8.40
C MET A 133 -20.10 3.03 7.06
N GLN A 134 -19.36 3.59 6.13
CA GLN A 134 -19.06 2.93 4.85
C GLN A 134 -17.72 2.19 4.93
N ILE A 135 -17.59 1.09 4.16
CA ILE A 135 -16.36 0.30 4.08
C ILE A 135 -15.85 0.28 2.65
N VAL A 136 -14.61 0.73 2.46
CA VAL A 136 -13.88 0.64 1.19
C VAL A 136 -12.77 -0.38 1.31
N ARG A 137 -12.84 -1.46 0.53
CA ARG A 137 -11.84 -2.52 0.47
C ARG A 137 -10.80 -2.25 -0.59
N TYR A 138 -9.55 -2.68 -0.37
CA TYR A 138 -8.49 -2.55 -1.37
C TYR A 138 -8.32 -3.81 -2.22
N SER A 139 -8.82 -4.96 -1.76
CA SER A 139 -8.69 -6.25 -2.46
C SER A 139 -9.95 -7.09 -2.36
N PRO A 140 -10.39 -7.74 -3.46
CA PRO A 140 -11.53 -8.67 -3.42
C PRO A 140 -11.25 -9.90 -2.55
N LYS A 141 -9.99 -10.22 -2.28
CA LYS A 141 -9.61 -11.35 -1.41
C LYS A 141 -9.96 -11.10 0.06
N GLU A 142 -10.18 -9.85 0.46
CA GLU A 142 -10.63 -9.53 1.83
C GLU A 142 -12.01 -10.16 2.15
N ARG A 143 -12.81 -10.49 1.15
CA ARG A 143 -14.07 -11.24 1.32
C ARG A 143 -13.89 -12.61 1.97
N ASN A 144 -12.67 -13.15 1.99
CA ASN A 144 -12.31 -14.41 2.61
C ASN A 144 -11.91 -14.26 4.10
N ILE A 145 -11.85 -13.04 4.63
CA ILE A 145 -11.52 -12.80 6.05
C ILE A 145 -12.66 -13.33 6.91
N PRO A 146 -12.38 -14.15 7.93
CA PRO A 146 -13.41 -14.58 8.88
C PRO A 146 -14.11 -13.38 9.50
N GLY A 147 -15.43 -13.43 9.63
CA GLY A 147 -16.20 -12.31 10.17
C GLY A 147 -16.34 -11.10 9.26
N TYR A 148 -16.03 -11.23 7.96
CA TYR A 148 -16.10 -10.15 6.99
C TYR A 148 -17.30 -9.21 7.16
N ALA A 149 -17.05 -7.93 7.44
CA ALA A 149 -18.06 -6.93 7.77
C ALA A 149 -18.81 -6.36 6.56
N GLY A 150 -18.45 -6.77 5.33
CA GLY A 150 -19.03 -6.25 4.09
C GLY A 150 -18.16 -5.20 3.41
N GLU A 151 -18.70 -4.61 2.34
CA GLU A 151 -18.08 -3.51 1.59
C GLU A 151 -19.16 -2.65 0.91
N ASP A 152 -18.91 -1.35 0.81
CA ASP A 152 -19.70 -0.41 -0.01
C ASP A 152 -18.99 -0.13 -1.33
N ALA A 153 -17.66 -0.26 -1.35
CA ALA A 153 -16.87 -0.17 -2.58
C ALA A 153 -15.58 -1.01 -2.49
N LEU A 154 -15.12 -1.45 -3.66
CA LEU A 154 -13.79 -2.03 -3.87
C LEU A 154 -12.97 -1.02 -4.66
N ILE A 155 -12.02 -0.36 -4.00
CA ILE A 155 -11.12 0.62 -4.61
C ILE A 155 -9.70 0.23 -4.24
N ARG A 156 -8.87 -0.12 -5.24
CA ARG A 156 -7.47 -0.50 -5.01
C ARG A 156 -6.63 0.70 -4.57
N PHE A 157 -5.40 0.47 -4.14
CA PHE A 157 -4.45 1.55 -3.88
C PHE A 157 -4.11 2.28 -5.17
N TYR A 158 -3.79 3.55 -5.05
CA TYR A 158 -3.31 4.37 -6.15
C TYR A 158 -1.78 4.36 -6.19
N LYS A 159 -1.21 4.34 -7.40
CA LYS A 159 0.18 4.70 -7.66
C LYS A 159 0.30 5.51 -8.94
N ASP A 160 1.19 6.49 -8.91
CA ASP A 160 1.45 7.35 -10.06
C ASP A 160 2.39 6.64 -11.06
N PRO A 161 1.94 6.33 -12.29
CA PRO A 161 2.78 5.68 -13.29
C PRO A 161 3.91 6.59 -13.82
N ASP A 162 3.87 7.88 -13.56
CA ASP A 162 4.94 8.81 -13.93
C ASP A 162 6.03 8.89 -12.87
N GLU A 163 5.69 8.69 -11.61
CA GLU A 163 6.63 8.56 -10.50
C GLU A 163 7.38 7.22 -10.56
N TRP A 164 6.66 6.14 -10.85
CA TRP A 164 7.17 4.78 -10.90
C TRP A 164 7.29 4.29 -12.34
N ARG A 165 8.48 4.51 -12.97
CA ARG A 165 8.74 4.17 -14.38
C ARG A 165 10.22 4.03 -14.69
N GLY A 166 10.52 3.59 -15.91
CA GLY A 166 11.86 3.67 -16.49
C GLY A 166 12.73 2.45 -16.17
N TRP A 167 12.12 1.27 -16.04
CA TRP A 167 12.88 0.03 -15.91
C TRP A 167 13.79 -0.22 -17.11
N THR A 168 15.04 -0.61 -16.82
CA THR A 168 16.08 -0.94 -17.81
C THR A 168 16.59 -2.38 -17.64
N GLY A 169 16.50 -2.92 -16.42
CA GLY A 169 16.89 -4.29 -16.08
C GLY A 169 18.34 -4.66 -16.45
N GLN A 170 19.24 -3.68 -16.46
CA GLN A 170 20.63 -3.87 -16.90
C GLN A 170 21.43 -4.78 -15.94
N HIS A 171 21.07 -4.86 -14.67
CA HIS A 171 21.72 -5.73 -13.69
C HIS A 171 20.95 -7.03 -13.53
N PRO A 172 21.52 -8.20 -13.94
CA PRO A 172 20.86 -9.50 -13.82
C PRO A 172 20.87 -9.99 -12.36
N THR A 173 20.14 -9.28 -11.48
CA THR A 173 20.06 -9.53 -10.05
C THR A 173 18.59 -9.53 -9.60
N VAL A 174 18.26 -10.42 -8.67
CA VAL A 174 16.97 -10.48 -7.99
C VAL A 174 16.99 -9.58 -6.76
N ILE A 175 15.97 -8.73 -6.61
CA ILE A 175 15.81 -7.87 -5.43
C ILE A 175 14.50 -8.15 -4.70
N ASN A 176 14.42 -7.67 -3.44
CA ASN A 176 13.21 -7.68 -2.61
C ASN A 176 13.29 -6.52 -1.62
N PHE A 177 12.17 -5.83 -1.37
CA PHE A 177 12.07 -4.70 -0.43
C PHE A 177 11.30 -5.03 0.86
N THR A 178 11.14 -6.29 1.21
CA THR A 178 10.42 -6.64 2.43
C THR A 178 11.24 -6.29 3.67
N GLN A 179 10.74 -5.33 4.46
CA GLN A 179 11.38 -4.91 5.71
C GLN A 179 11.49 -6.07 6.70
N HIS A 180 12.67 -6.20 7.34
CA HIS A 180 12.95 -7.25 8.33
C HIS A 180 12.62 -8.65 7.80
N LEU A 181 12.96 -8.92 6.52
CA LEU A 181 12.56 -10.11 5.78
C LEU A 181 12.83 -11.42 6.56
N ARG A 182 13.99 -11.57 7.20
CA ARG A 182 14.31 -12.75 7.99
C ARG A 182 13.74 -12.69 9.41
N GLN A 183 13.79 -11.53 10.04
CA GLN A 183 13.37 -11.36 11.44
C GLN A 183 11.86 -11.52 11.64
N ARG A 184 11.07 -11.28 10.60
CA ARG A 184 9.61 -11.37 10.64
C ARG A 184 9.07 -12.67 10.05
N GLU A 185 9.88 -13.71 9.91
CA GLU A 185 9.40 -15.06 9.60
C GLU A 185 8.37 -15.51 10.68
N PRO A 186 7.22 -16.13 10.36
CA PRO A 186 6.78 -16.57 9.03
C PRO A 186 6.01 -15.50 8.20
N TYR A 187 5.79 -14.31 8.72
CA TYR A 187 4.94 -13.29 8.05
C TYR A 187 5.48 -12.79 6.70
N THR A 188 6.77 -12.91 6.48
CA THR A 188 7.49 -12.39 5.29
C THR A 188 8.01 -13.47 4.36
N ASN A 189 7.84 -14.75 4.74
CA ASN A 189 8.24 -15.91 3.96
C ASN A 189 9.75 -15.91 3.55
N TRP A 190 10.63 -15.58 4.50
CA TRP A 190 12.10 -15.62 4.29
C TRP A 190 12.58 -16.95 3.73
N SER A 191 12.10 -18.08 4.26
CA SER A 191 12.52 -19.41 3.81
C SER A 191 12.18 -19.68 2.35
N PHE A 192 11.10 -19.10 1.82
CA PHE A 192 10.80 -19.15 0.39
C PHE A 192 11.80 -18.33 -0.41
N TRP A 193 12.05 -17.08 0.01
CA TRP A 193 12.99 -16.17 -0.67
C TRP A 193 14.39 -16.77 -0.73
N ASP A 194 14.92 -17.25 0.41
CA ASP A 194 16.27 -17.81 0.50
C ASP A 194 16.45 -19.02 -0.41
N ARG A 195 15.48 -19.94 -0.42
CA ARG A 195 15.52 -21.13 -1.29
C ARG A 195 15.32 -20.80 -2.77
N ALA A 196 14.41 -19.88 -3.10
CA ALA A 196 14.14 -19.52 -4.49
C ALA A 196 15.31 -18.77 -5.13
N THR A 197 16.09 -18.02 -4.36
CA THR A 197 17.20 -17.22 -4.87
C THR A 197 18.59 -17.86 -4.66
N LEU A 198 18.65 -19.05 -4.06
CA LEU A 198 19.91 -19.75 -3.79
C LEU A 198 20.68 -20.00 -5.10
N GLY A 199 21.93 -19.51 -5.18
CA GLY A 199 22.79 -19.64 -6.36
C GLY A 199 22.53 -18.60 -7.46
N LEU A 200 21.57 -17.67 -7.28
CA LEU A 200 21.36 -16.52 -8.16
C LEU A 200 22.05 -15.27 -7.58
N SER A 201 22.33 -14.29 -8.45
CA SER A 201 22.67 -12.94 -7.99
C SER A 201 21.45 -12.35 -7.30
N ARG A 202 21.57 -11.96 -6.03
CA ARG A 202 20.46 -11.52 -5.20
C ARG A 202 20.84 -10.46 -4.20
N ILE A 203 19.96 -9.48 -3.96
CA ILE A 203 20.14 -8.44 -2.95
C ILE A 203 18.79 -8.20 -2.24
N PRO A 204 18.65 -8.60 -0.97
CA PRO A 204 17.55 -8.12 -0.14
C PRO A 204 17.81 -6.66 0.22
N MET A 205 16.75 -5.85 0.26
CA MET A 205 16.87 -4.40 0.45
C MET A 205 15.90 -3.91 1.53
N GLY A 206 16.22 -2.78 2.13
CA GLY A 206 15.41 -2.15 3.17
C GLY A 206 15.82 -2.53 4.59
N PRO A 207 15.15 -1.94 5.59
CA PRO A 207 15.49 -2.12 7.00
C PRO A 207 15.60 -3.60 7.43
N GLY A 208 16.67 -3.95 8.15
CA GLY A 208 16.93 -5.30 8.65
C GLY A 208 17.50 -6.28 7.62
N SER A 209 17.76 -5.83 6.38
CA SER A 209 18.37 -6.67 5.35
C SER A 209 19.90 -6.82 5.53
N GLU A 210 20.54 -5.94 6.28
CA GLU A 210 21.99 -5.94 6.52
C GLU A 210 22.49 -7.29 7.11
N ALA A 211 21.70 -7.85 8.02
CA ALA A 211 22.02 -9.12 8.68
C ALA A 211 22.02 -10.34 7.72
N ILE A 212 21.52 -10.15 6.48
CA ILE A 212 21.40 -11.17 5.44
C ILE A 212 22.11 -10.76 4.14
N GLY A 213 23.06 -9.82 4.23
CA GLY A 213 23.86 -9.35 3.11
C GLY A 213 23.17 -8.33 2.20
N GLY A 214 22.19 -7.62 2.71
CA GLY A 214 21.44 -6.59 1.98
C GLY A 214 21.95 -5.17 2.23
N THR A 215 21.17 -4.19 1.70
CA THR A 215 21.56 -2.77 1.66
C THR A 215 21.26 -1.99 2.94
N GLY A 216 20.35 -2.49 3.79
CA GLY A 216 19.79 -1.69 4.87
C GLY A 216 18.76 -0.66 4.41
N GLU A 217 18.54 0.37 5.23
CA GLU A 217 17.59 1.43 4.95
C GLU A 217 17.97 2.22 3.70
N MET A 218 16.98 2.59 2.90
CA MET A 218 17.17 3.25 1.62
C MET A 218 16.29 4.50 1.53
N SER A 219 16.79 5.53 0.85
CA SER A 219 15.96 6.67 0.44
C SER A 219 14.98 6.25 -0.68
N LEU A 220 13.95 7.08 -0.91
CA LEU A 220 13.03 6.89 -2.04
C LEU A 220 13.76 6.79 -3.38
N GLU A 221 14.71 7.70 -3.63
CA GLU A 221 15.50 7.72 -4.85
C GLU A 221 16.29 6.43 -5.05
N MET A 222 16.93 5.91 -3.98
CA MET A 222 17.66 4.64 -4.03
C MET A 222 16.72 3.46 -4.33
N MET A 223 15.51 3.46 -3.75
CA MET A 223 14.51 2.44 -4.04
C MET A 223 14.05 2.49 -5.50
N GLN A 224 13.74 3.68 -6.01
CA GLN A 224 13.34 3.87 -7.40
C GLN A 224 14.44 3.44 -8.36
N GLU A 225 15.70 3.83 -8.10
CA GLU A 225 16.83 3.43 -8.93
C GLU A 225 17.05 1.91 -8.88
N ALA A 226 16.97 1.29 -7.71
CA ALA A 226 17.08 -0.15 -7.60
C ALA A 226 16.00 -0.90 -8.41
N LEU A 227 14.74 -0.41 -8.39
CA LEU A 227 13.66 -0.97 -9.22
C LEU A 227 13.92 -0.77 -10.72
N ARG A 228 14.58 0.32 -11.13
CA ARG A 228 14.89 0.59 -12.55
C ARG A 228 16.00 -0.29 -13.09
N VAL A 229 17.06 -0.49 -12.33
CA VAL A 229 18.28 -1.12 -12.87
C VAL A 229 18.34 -2.62 -12.69
N HIS A 230 17.70 -3.19 -11.67
CA HIS A 230 17.72 -4.64 -11.45
C HIS A 230 16.70 -5.37 -12.31
N ARG A 231 16.97 -6.66 -12.60
CA ARG A 231 16.25 -7.41 -13.62
C ARG A 231 15.01 -8.14 -13.13
N ALA A 232 14.96 -8.53 -11.88
CA ALA A 232 13.81 -9.27 -11.34
C ALA A 232 13.53 -8.89 -9.88
N TYR A 233 12.25 -8.92 -9.52
CA TYR A 233 11.78 -8.75 -8.16
C TYR A 233 11.11 -10.06 -7.69
N LEU A 234 11.56 -10.61 -6.57
CA LEU A 234 10.85 -11.74 -5.94
C LEU A 234 9.96 -11.23 -4.82
N TYR A 235 8.66 -11.26 -5.06
CA TYR A 235 7.66 -10.91 -4.05
C TYR A 235 7.31 -12.11 -3.18
N THR A 236 7.50 -11.98 -1.88
CA THR A 236 7.21 -13.03 -0.89
C THR A 236 5.99 -12.75 -0.04
N GLY A 237 5.34 -11.61 -0.26
CA GLY A 237 4.18 -11.20 0.53
C GLY A 237 4.56 -10.64 1.90
N THR A 238 3.56 -10.09 2.57
CA THR A 238 3.60 -9.72 3.98
C THR A 238 2.24 -10.06 4.57
N GLN A 239 2.20 -11.12 5.37
CA GLN A 239 0.94 -11.56 5.98
C GLN A 239 0.47 -10.55 7.04
N PRO A 240 -0.86 -10.25 7.11
CA PRO A 240 -1.98 -10.85 6.36
C PRO A 240 -2.38 -10.11 5.07
N ALA A 241 -1.57 -9.20 4.55
CA ALA A 241 -1.93 -8.38 3.39
C ALA A 241 -2.13 -9.20 2.11
N SER A 242 -3.16 -8.90 1.32
CA SER A 242 -3.36 -9.49 -0.01
C SER A 242 -2.23 -9.12 -0.96
N TYR A 243 -1.76 -7.89 -0.89
CA TYR A 243 -0.57 -7.36 -1.56
C TYR A 243 -0.07 -6.10 -0.86
N THR A 244 1.14 -5.69 -1.14
CA THR A 244 1.80 -4.53 -0.51
C THR A 244 2.00 -3.39 -1.49
N LEU A 245 2.21 -2.17 -0.98
CA LEU A 245 2.52 -1.00 -1.81
C LEU A 245 3.82 -1.22 -2.61
N GLY A 246 4.86 -1.78 -2.00
CA GLY A 246 6.11 -2.08 -2.68
C GLY A 246 5.99 -3.06 -3.87
N LEU A 247 4.99 -3.96 -3.84
CA LEU A 247 4.66 -4.80 -4.99
C LEU A 247 4.11 -3.95 -6.15
N ILE A 248 3.19 -3.00 -5.84
CA ILE A 248 2.62 -2.13 -6.87
C ILE A 248 3.70 -1.23 -7.45
N GLU A 249 4.58 -0.69 -6.61
CA GLU A 249 5.73 0.14 -7.01
C GLU A 249 6.67 -0.62 -7.95
N ALA A 250 6.97 -1.88 -7.63
CA ALA A 250 7.78 -2.75 -8.49
C ALA A 250 7.12 -2.97 -9.86
N MET A 251 5.85 -3.39 -9.87
CA MET A 251 5.10 -3.61 -11.12
C MET A 251 4.95 -2.33 -11.94
N MET A 252 4.65 -1.20 -11.29
CA MET A 252 4.46 0.10 -11.94
C MET A 252 5.77 0.61 -12.55
N THR A 253 6.92 0.42 -11.88
CA THR A 253 8.23 0.73 -12.44
C THR A 253 8.55 -0.12 -13.66
N GLY A 254 8.05 -1.35 -13.71
CA GLY A 254 8.23 -2.31 -14.79
C GLY A 254 9.27 -3.39 -14.50
N ILE A 255 9.79 -3.51 -13.26
CA ILE A 255 10.65 -4.65 -12.94
C ILE A 255 9.82 -5.94 -12.97
N PRO A 256 10.21 -6.97 -13.73
CA PRO A 256 9.51 -8.25 -13.76
C PRO A 256 9.39 -8.86 -12.36
N VAL A 257 8.18 -9.15 -11.95
CA VAL A 257 7.88 -9.71 -10.62
C VAL A 257 7.58 -11.19 -10.74
N VAL A 258 8.24 -11.98 -9.89
CA VAL A 258 7.91 -13.37 -9.58
C VAL A 258 7.35 -13.40 -8.16
N SER A 259 6.20 -14.04 -7.95
CA SER A 259 5.52 -14.07 -6.66
C SER A 259 5.46 -15.46 -6.06
N ILE A 260 5.49 -15.52 -4.75
CA ILE A 260 5.06 -16.67 -3.99
C ILE A 260 3.60 -17.01 -4.29
N GLY A 261 3.27 -18.27 -4.38
CA GLY A 261 1.92 -18.76 -4.66
C GLY A 261 1.05 -18.91 -3.41
N PRO A 262 -0.30 -18.99 -3.60
CA PRO A 262 -1.25 -19.01 -2.50
C PRO A 262 -1.16 -20.27 -1.62
N LYS A 263 -0.71 -21.41 -2.15
CA LYS A 263 -0.58 -22.64 -1.34
C LYS A 263 0.58 -22.57 -0.36
N TRP A 264 1.68 -21.92 -0.74
CA TRP A 264 2.77 -21.67 0.21
C TRP A 264 2.31 -20.74 1.32
N MET A 265 1.56 -19.72 0.95
CA MET A 265 0.94 -18.78 1.89
C MET A 265 -0.24 -19.37 2.66
N GLY A 266 -0.48 -20.65 2.60
CA GLY A 266 -1.62 -21.51 2.89
C GLY A 266 -2.51 -21.26 4.10
N ILE A 267 -2.11 -20.36 5.01
CA ILE A 267 -2.95 -19.88 6.10
C ILE A 267 -3.66 -18.55 5.78
N PHE A 268 -3.40 -17.97 4.57
CA PHE A 268 -3.99 -16.71 4.16
C PHE A 268 -4.89 -16.91 2.96
N PRO A 269 -6.22 -16.81 3.18
CA PRO A 269 -7.20 -16.98 2.10
C PRO A 269 -7.20 -15.81 1.10
N TYR A 270 -6.44 -14.75 1.33
CA TYR A 270 -6.48 -13.50 0.59
C TYR A 270 -5.15 -13.10 -0.07
N GLY A 271 -4.43 -14.07 -0.60
CA GLY A 271 -3.22 -13.80 -1.42
C GLY A 271 -3.48 -12.91 -2.65
N PRO A 272 -2.43 -12.52 -3.39
CA PRO A 272 -2.57 -11.66 -4.57
C PRO A 272 -3.55 -12.21 -5.60
N ASP A 273 -4.40 -11.33 -6.13
CA ASP A 273 -5.36 -11.64 -7.19
C ASP A 273 -5.03 -10.94 -8.53
N LEU A 274 -3.89 -10.24 -8.59
CA LEU A 274 -3.60 -9.23 -9.59
C LEU A 274 -3.52 -9.77 -11.02
N PHE A 275 -3.09 -11.02 -11.18
CA PHE A 275 -2.95 -11.68 -12.46
C PHE A 275 -3.80 -12.94 -12.62
N GLU A 276 -4.79 -13.15 -11.76
CA GLU A 276 -5.72 -14.27 -11.94
C GLU A 276 -6.37 -14.24 -13.32
N GLY A 277 -6.32 -15.37 -14.02
CA GLY A 277 -6.86 -15.50 -15.38
C GLY A 277 -6.04 -14.82 -16.48
N GLN A 278 -4.87 -14.26 -16.19
CA GLN A 278 -3.98 -13.66 -17.17
C GLN A 278 -2.99 -14.68 -17.73
N GLU A 279 -2.58 -14.51 -19.00
CA GLU A 279 -1.60 -15.36 -19.66
C GLU A 279 -0.26 -15.45 -18.89
N ILE A 280 0.12 -14.36 -18.23
CA ILE A 280 1.36 -14.27 -17.45
C ILE A 280 1.27 -14.89 -16.05
N ALA A 281 0.14 -15.45 -15.65
CA ALA A 281 -0.03 -16.06 -14.32
C ALA A 281 1.00 -17.17 -14.06
N GLY A 282 1.36 -17.97 -15.06
CA GLY A 282 2.38 -19.01 -14.96
C GLY A 282 3.81 -18.50 -14.72
N VAL A 283 4.08 -17.21 -14.98
CA VAL A 283 5.37 -16.56 -14.65
C VAL A 283 5.27 -15.85 -13.31
N TRP A 284 4.08 -15.45 -12.93
CA TRP A 284 3.79 -14.60 -11.80
C TRP A 284 3.80 -15.34 -10.47
N GLN A 285 3.04 -16.43 -10.32
CA GLN A 285 2.84 -17.12 -9.02
C GLN A 285 3.41 -18.54 -9.05
N HIS A 286 4.21 -18.87 -8.04
CA HIS A 286 4.85 -20.17 -7.92
C HIS A 286 4.64 -20.77 -6.52
N GLU A 287 4.19 -22.02 -6.51
CA GLU A 287 3.87 -22.74 -5.28
C GLU A 287 5.12 -23.31 -4.60
N THR A 288 6.23 -23.39 -5.30
CA THR A 288 7.49 -23.89 -4.75
C THR A 288 8.67 -22.95 -5.02
N PRO A 289 9.67 -22.90 -4.12
CA PRO A 289 10.90 -22.15 -4.37
C PRO A 289 11.66 -22.60 -5.63
N MET A 290 11.51 -23.85 -6.04
CA MET A 290 12.18 -24.38 -7.23
C MET A 290 11.55 -23.82 -8.51
N GLU A 291 10.23 -23.76 -8.59
CA GLU A 291 9.51 -23.13 -9.72
C GLU A 291 9.83 -21.65 -9.81
N ALA A 292 9.77 -20.93 -8.68
CA ALA A 292 10.12 -19.51 -8.61
C ALA A 292 11.57 -19.27 -9.07
N ARG A 293 12.52 -20.14 -8.67
CA ARG A 293 13.92 -20.07 -9.12
C ARG A 293 14.05 -20.27 -10.62
N ALA A 294 13.31 -21.19 -11.20
CA ALA A 294 13.34 -21.41 -12.65
C ALA A 294 12.84 -20.17 -13.40
N ALA A 295 11.74 -19.55 -12.95
CA ALA A 295 11.22 -18.31 -13.52
C ALA A 295 12.22 -17.15 -13.35
N LEU A 296 12.78 -16.96 -12.16
CA LEU A 296 13.82 -15.96 -11.93
C LEU A 296 15.02 -16.15 -12.83
N ASN A 297 15.53 -17.39 -12.94
CA ASN A 297 16.67 -17.67 -13.82
C ASN A 297 16.39 -17.35 -15.29
N ALA A 298 15.18 -17.63 -15.79
CA ALA A 298 14.78 -17.28 -17.14
C ALA A 298 14.81 -15.75 -17.35
N LEU A 299 14.31 -14.96 -16.39
CA LEU A 299 14.37 -13.50 -16.43
C LEU A 299 15.82 -12.99 -16.40
N LEU A 300 16.67 -13.55 -15.52
CA LEU A 300 18.06 -13.11 -15.38
C LEU A 300 18.90 -13.43 -16.64
N THR A 301 18.63 -14.53 -17.32
CA THR A 301 19.41 -14.98 -18.47
C THR A 301 18.97 -14.37 -19.79
N SER A 302 17.71 -13.90 -19.91
CA SER A 302 17.17 -13.30 -21.13
C SER A 302 16.56 -11.93 -20.87
N HIS A 303 17.27 -10.87 -21.28
CA HIS A 303 16.74 -9.51 -21.18
C HIS A 303 15.50 -9.32 -22.05
N THR A 304 15.47 -9.88 -23.26
CA THR A 304 14.29 -9.79 -24.14
C THR A 304 13.06 -10.42 -23.52
N TYR A 305 13.22 -11.58 -22.86
CA TYR A 305 12.12 -12.20 -22.13
C TYR A 305 11.69 -11.36 -20.91
N ALA A 306 12.66 -10.84 -20.17
CA ALA A 306 12.36 -9.95 -19.05
C ALA A 306 11.63 -8.67 -19.51
N GLN A 307 12.01 -8.08 -20.65
CA GLN A 307 11.31 -6.92 -21.23
C GLN A 307 9.86 -7.26 -21.58
N HIS A 308 9.61 -8.39 -22.20
CA HIS A 308 8.25 -8.83 -22.53
C HIS A 308 7.38 -8.95 -21.25
N ILE A 309 7.90 -9.59 -20.20
CA ILE A 309 7.18 -9.71 -18.91
C ILE A 309 6.99 -8.33 -18.24
N SER A 310 8.02 -7.48 -18.28
CA SER A 310 7.95 -6.10 -17.81
C SER A 310 6.76 -5.34 -18.42
N ASP A 311 6.66 -5.37 -19.75
CA ASP A 311 5.62 -4.65 -20.50
C ASP A 311 4.21 -5.14 -20.10
N LEU A 312 4.02 -6.45 -20.02
CA LEU A 312 2.73 -7.05 -19.62
C LEU A 312 2.35 -6.69 -18.17
N GLN A 313 3.28 -6.85 -17.24
CA GLN A 313 3.01 -6.60 -15.83
C GLN A 313 2.80 -5.11 -15.54
N ARG A 314 3.58 -4.23 -16.18
CA ARG A 314 3.41 -2.79 -16.06
C ARG A 314 2.08 -2.32 -16.63
N ALA A 315 1.68 -2.80 -17.80
CA ALA A 315 0.38 -2.47 -18.38
C ALA A 315 -0.76 -2.86 -17.42
N ARG A 316 -0.67 -4.05 -16.82
CA ARG A 316 -1.64 -4.50 -15.82
C ARG A 316 -1.62 -3.66 -14.55
N ALA A 317 -0.46 -3.23 -14.08
CA ALA A 317 -0.35 -2.34 -12.92
C ALA A 317 -1.02 -0.98 -13.18
N ILE A 318 -0.81 -0.38 -14.34
CA ILE A 318 -1.44 0.89 -14.74
C ILE A 318 -2.97 0.74 -14.80
N GLU A 319 -3.46 -0.37 -15.38
CA GLU A 319 -4.90 -0.67 -15.44
C GLU A 319 -5.53 -0.76 -14.03
N LEU A 320 -4.86 -1.43 -13.09
CA LEU A 320 -5.41 -1.72 -11.76
C LEU A 320 -5.22 -0.59 -10.75
N PHE A 321 -4.13 0.17 -10.84
CA PHE A 321 -3.67 1.09 -9.79
C PHE A 321 -3.44 2.52 -10.28
N GLY A 322 -3.51 2.78 -11.58
CA GLY A 322 -3.26 4.09 -12.16
C GLY A 322 -4.37 5.11 -11.85
N LYS A 323 -4.04 6.40 -12.00
CA LYS A 323 -4.92 7.53 -11.69
C LYS A 323 -6.27 7.46 -12.40
N ALA A 324 -6.31 7.01 -13.65
CA ALA A 324 -7.56 6.95 -14.43
C ALA A 324 -8.56 5.97 -13.80
N ALA A 325 -8.10 4.76 -13.45
CA ALA A 325 -8.96 3.73 -12.86
C ALA A 325 -9.38 4.08 -11.43
N ILE A 326 -8.40 4.36 -10.57
CA ILE A 326 -8.65 4.60 -9.15
C ILE A 326 -9.35 5.94 -8.93
N GLY A 327 -8.97 6.98 -9.68
CA GLY A 327 -9.64 8.28 -9.63
C GLY A 327 -11.10 8.22 -10.05
N ALA A 328 -11.43 7.46 -11.11
CA ALA A 328 -12.82 7.26 -11.51
C ALA A 328 -13.64 6.55 -10.42
N GLN A 329 -13.07 5.52 -9.77
CA GLN A 329 -13.73 4.81 -8.68
C GLN A 329 -13.99 5.72 -7.47
N TRP A 330 -13.01 6.53 -7.06
CA TRP A 330 -13.20 7.50 -5.98
C TRP A 330 -14.23 8.56 -6.31
N LYS A 331 -14.21 9.11 -7.55
CA LYS A 331 -15.24 10.06 -7.98
C LYS A 331 -16.64 9.45 -7.96
N ALA A 332 -16.79 8.23 -8.44
CA ALA A 332 -18.09 7.55 -8.43
C ALA A 332 -18.57 7.25 -7.00
N PHE A 333 -17.66 6.96 -6.09
CA PHE A 333 -17.98 6.63 -4.70
C PHE A 333 -18.23 7.88 -3.85
N LEU A 334 -17.43 8.93 -4.01
CA LEU A 334 -17.56 10.15 -3.19
C LEU A 334 -18.62 11.12 -3.72
N GLY A 335 -18.83 11.19 -5.02
CA GLY A 335 -19.78 12.07 -5.69
C GLY A 335 -19.13 13.31 -6.30
#